data_11d6db16aa14f67e5e44637b341fffdb
#
_entry.id   11d6db16aa14f67e5e44637b341fffdb
#
_cell.length_a   1.000
_cell.length_b   1.000
_cell.length_c   1.000
_cell.angle_alpha   90.00
_cell.angle_beta   90.00
_cell.angle_gamma   90.00
#
_symmetry.space_group_name_H-M   'P 1'
#
loop_
_entity.id
_entity.type
_entity.pdbx_description
1 polymer ?
#
loop_
_entity_poly.entity_id
_entity_poly.type
_entity_poly.pdbx_seq_one_letter_code
_entity_poly.pdbx_strand_id
1 'polypeptide(L)'
;MGPFITVLSVAMSRQVAILEELAGRPLTAEDLEPANWASGLAGAKLAGADYLAAIEQVHAYGRRMASWWSGADGHGGFDLLLTPTLAAPPPEIGHLVATADDVDLASIRVAELIPFTAQFNATGQPAMSLPLATSSTGLPIGTQLVAGCGREDVLFRLAGQIEAAAPWAQRVPTVSAA
;
A
#
# COMPACT_ATOMS: atom_id res chain seq x y z
N MET A 1 -1.64 -2.10 12.20
CA MET A 1 -0.66 -1.22 11.49
C MET A 1 0.72 -1.25 12.13
N GLY A 2 0.88 -1.15 13.48
CA GLY A 2 2.18 -1.09 14.15
C GLY A 2 3.22 -2.11 13.67
N PRO A 3 2.93 -3.42 13.69
CA PRO A 3 3.91 -4.44 13.25
C PRO A 3 4.37 -4.26 11.81
N PHE A 4 3.47 -3.88 10.91
CA PHE A 4 3.80 -3.64 9.50
C PHE A 4 4.73 -2.41 9.35
N ILE A 5 4.47 -1.33 10.09
CA ILE A 5 5.36 -0.15 10.12
C ILE A 5 6.74 -0.51 10.68
N THR A 6 6.81 -1.34 11.73
CA THR A 6 8.10 -1.84 12.25
C THR A 6 8.90 -2.56 11.16
N VAL A 7 8.27 -3.46 10.41
CA VAL A 7 8.92 -4.17 9.29
C VAL A 7 9.41 -3.19 8.22
N LEU A 8 8.57 -2.22 7.82
CA LEU A 8 8.94 -1.20 6.84
C LEU A 8 10.11 -0.32 7.31
N SER A 9 10.11 0.10 8.57
CA SER A 9 11.20 0.93 9.11
C SER A 9 12.54 0.19 9.12
N VAL A 10 12.55 -1.10 9.50
CA VAL A 10 13.76 -1.93 9.44
C VAL A 10 14.21 -2.12 7.98
N ALA A 11 13.28 -2.37 7.06
CA ALA A 11 13.59 -2.46 5.63
C ALA A 11 14.18 -1.15 5.10
N MET A 12 13.65 0.02 5.49
CA MET A 12 14.18 1.32 5.12
C MET A 12 15.58 1.54 5.68
N SER A 13 15.85 1.15 6.94
CA SER A 13 17.20 1.20 7.52
C SER A 13 18.19 0.36 6.71
N ARG A 14 17.81 -0.85 6.30
CA ARG A 14 18.66 -1.68 5.42
C ARG A 14 18.86 -1.05 4.05
N GLN A 15 17.82 -0.40 3.49
CA GLN A 15 17.92 0.30 2.21
C GLN A 15 18.91 1.48 2.29
N VAL A 16 18.89 2.25 3.38
CA VAL A 16 19.87 3.32 3.63
C VAL A 16 21.29 2.76 3.61
N ALA A 17 21.55 1.66 4.33
CA ALA A 17 22.87 1.03 4.34
C ALA A 17 23.34 0.56 2.94
N ILE A 18 22.41 0.03 2.11
CA ILE A 18 22.72 -0.34 0.73
C ILE A 18 23.12 0.90 -0.10
N LEU A 19 22.38 1.99 0.07
CA LEU A 19 22.68 3.25 -0.64
C LEU A 19 24.01 3.85 -0.21
N GLU A 20 24.40 3.75 1.07
CA GLU A 20 25.71 4.15 1.59
C GLU A 20 26.85 3.33 0.98
N GLU A 21 26.66 2.01 0.88
CA GLU A 21 27.61 1.12 0.19
C GLU A 21 27.81 1.54 -1.27
N LEU A 22 26.72 1.84 -1.99
CA LEU A 22 26.76 2.28 -3.40
C LEU A 22 27.37 3.68 -3.56
N ALA A 23 27.08 4.60 -2.65
CA ALA A 23 27.60 5.96 -2.66
C ALA A 23 29.07 6.04 -2.22
N GLY A 24 29.60 5.02 -1.53
CA GLY A 24 30.93 5.01 -0.95
C GLY A 24 31.12 6.00 0.20
N ARG A 25 30.01 6.50 0.80
CA ARG A 25 30.01 7.43 1.92
C ARG A 25 28.74 7.29 2.76
N PRO A 26 28.76 7.73 4.03
CA PRO A 26 27.51 7.88 4.80
C PRO A 26 26.53 8.83 4.11
N LEU A 27 25.24 8.54 4.24
CA LEU A 27 24.15 9.43 3.80
C LEU A 27 23.79 10.42 4.91
N THR A 28 23.19 11.52 4.50
CA THR A 28 22.68 12.59 5.35
C THR A 28 21.19 12.82 5.10
N ALA A 29 20.55 13.65 5.90
CA ALA A 29 19.15 14.02 5.69
C ALA A 29 18.90 14.75 4.34
N GLU A 30 19.94 15.27 3.69
CA GLU A 30 19.83 15.96 2.40
C GLU A 30 19.80 14.97 1.21
N ASP A 31 20.23 13.72 1.42
CA ASP A 31 20.32 12.71 0.37
C ASP A 31 18.99 11.97 0.13
N LEU A 32 18.03 12.06 1.07
CA LEU A 32 16.76 11.35 1.01
C LEU A 32 15.59 12.28 1.36
N GLU A 33 14.40 11.91 0.92
CA GLU A 33 13.18 12.56 1.39
C GLU A 33 13.04 12.44 2.93
N PRO A 34 12.55 13.49 3.62
CA PRO A 34 12.49 13.53 5.09
C PRO A 34 11.78 12.32 5.72
N ALA A 35 10.67 11.86 5.13
CA ALA A 35 9.94 10.70 5.64
C ALA A 35 10.75 9.40 5.53
N ASN A 36 11.47 9.20 4.43
CA ASN A 36 12.32 8.03 4.21
C ASN A 36 13.53 8.04 5.16
N TRP A 37 14.16 9.20 5.33
CA TRP A 37 15.25 9.38 6.27
C TRP A 37 14.83 9.09 7.71
N ALA A 38 13.71 9.70 8.17
CA ALA A 38 13.17 9.46 9.51
C ALA A 38 12.81 7.99 9.75
N SER A 39 12.18 7.33 8.76
CA SER A 39 11.86 5.90 8.82
C SER A 39 13.11 5.03 8.92
N GLY A 40 14.17 5.34 8.17
CA GLY A 40 15.47 4.66 8.24
C GLY A 40 16.12 4.79 9.62
N LEU A 41 16.13 5.99 10.18
CA LEU A 41 16.65 6.25 11.52
C LEU A 41 15.84 5.54 12.61
N ALA A 42 14.51 5.47 12.47
CA ALA A 42 13.64 4.73 13.39
C ALA A 42 13.94 3.22 13.33
N GLY A 43 14.07 2.68 12.12
CA GLY A 43 14.39 1.26 11.90
C GLY A 43 15.74 0.85 12.45
N ALA A 44 16.75 1.73 12.35
CA ALA A 44 18.10 1.47 12.87
C ALA A 44 18.16 1.33 14.41
N LYS A 45 17.14 1.82 15.14
CA LYS A 45 17.04 1.73 16.60
C LYS A 45 16.35 0.45 17.08
N LEU A 46 15.72 -0.31 16.18
CA LEU A 46 14.98 -1.52 16.52
C LEU A 46 15.93 -2.71 16.66
N ALA A 47 15.70 -3.52 17.70
CA ALA A 47 16.43 -4.76 17.88
C ALA A 47 15.90 -5.87 16.95
N GLY A 48 16.72 -6.88 16.66
CA GLY A 48 16.28 -8.04 15.89
C GLY A 48 15.08 -8.77 16.50
N ALA A 49 14.94 -8.76 17.83
CA ALA A 49 13.79 -9.33 18.53
C ALA A 49 12.49 -8.55 18.22
N ASP A 50 12.54 -7.22 18.11
CA ASP A 50 11.39 -6.40 17.78
C ASP A 50 10.92 -6.68 16.34
N TYR A 51 11.87 -6.84 15.42
CA TYR A 51 11.57 -7.23 14.03
C TYR A 51 10.92 -8.60 13.95
N LEU A 52 11.47 -9.61 14.66
CA LEU A 52 10.89 -10.95 14.67
C LEU A 52 9.47 -10.95 15.25
N ALA A 53 9.24 -10.26 16.37
CA ALA A 53 7.91 -10.13 16.95
C ALA A 53 6.91 -9.46 15.98
N ALA A 54 7.36 -8.45 15.21
CA ALA A 54 6.54 -7.81 14.20
C ALA A 54 6.18 -8.76 13.04
N ILE A 55 7.15 -9.52 12.53
CA ILE A 55 6.94 -10.54 11.48
C ILE A 55 5.95 -11.62 11.96
N GLU A 56 6.10 -12.13 13.18
CA GLU A 56 5.17 -13.11 13.75
C GLU A 56 3.73 -12.59 13.79
N GLN A 57 3.53 -11.32 14.15
CA GLN A 57 2.22 -10.69 14.17
C GLN A 57 1.65 -10.50 12.76
N VAL A 58 2.47 -10.11 11.78
CA VAL A 58 2.06 -10.01 10.35
C VAL A 58 1.65 -11.40 9.84
N HIS A 59 2.42 -12.45 10.13
CA HIS A 59 2.06 -13.82 9.75
C HIS A 59 0.79 -14.30 10.44
N ALA A 60 0.59 -13.97 11.73
CA ALA A 60 -0.64 -14.32 12.44
C ALA A 60 -1.86 -13.61 11.82
N TYR A 61 -1.70 -12.35 11.42
CA TYR A 61 -2.74 -11.62 10.68
C TYR A 61 -3.02 -12.27 9.32
N GLY A 62 -1.99 -12.63 8.55
CA GLY A 62 -2.14 -13.35 7.27
C GLY A 62 -2.91 -14.67 7.41
N ARG A 63 -2.63 -15.45 8.47
CA ARG A 63 -3.39 -16.69 8.76
C ARG A 63 -4.87 -16.41 9.07
N ARG A 64 -5.18 -15.37 9.84
CA ARG A 64 -6.59 -14.98 10.08
C ARG A 64 -7.30 -14.58 8.79
N MET A 65 -6.62 -13.80 7.94
CA MET A 65 -7.18 -13.45 6.62
C MET A 65 -7.42 -14.69 5.75
N ALA A 66 -6.48 -15.65 5.74
CA ALA A 66 -6.66 -16.90 5.00
C ALA A 66 -7.87 -17.72 5.51
N SER A 67 -8.06 -17.79 6.84
CA SER A 67 -9.23 -18.43 7.43
C SER A 67 -10.53 -17.74 7.04
N TRP A 68 -10.55 -16.42 7.02
CA TRP A 68 -11.71 -15.64 6.59
C TRP A 68 -12.04 -15.89 5.12
N TRP A 69 -11.06 -15.90 4.23
CA TRP A 69 -11.25 -16.19 2.80
C TRP A 69 -11.80 -17.61 2.57
N SER A 70 -11.31 -18.60 3.30
CA SER A 70 -11.75 -19.99 3.16
C SER A 70 -13.07 -20.32 3.85
N GLY A 71 -13.57 -19.44 4.71
CA GLY A 71 -14.71 -19.70 5.58
C GLY A 71 -14.42 -20.66 6.74
N ALA A 72 -13.14 -20.95 7.00
CA ALA A 72 -12.74 -21.87 8.07
C ALA A 72 -13.03 -21.33 9.48
N ASP A 73 -13.21 -20.02 9.63
CA ASP A 73 -13.61 -19.35 10.87
C ASP A 73 -15.13 -19.28 11.06
N GLY A 74 -15.92 -19.82 10.13
CA GLY A 74 -17.38 -19.78 10.13
C GLY A 74 -17.99 -18.44 9.67
N HIS A 75 -17.20 -17.46 9.25
CA HIS A 75 -17.66 -16.12 8.88
C HIS A 75 -17.29 -15.72 7.44
N GLY A 76 -16.46 -16.49 6.76
CA GLY A 76 -15.93 -16.18 5.45
C GLY A 76 -16.53 -17.03 4.33
N GLY A 77 -15.68 -17.35 3.37
CA GLY A 77 -16.07 -18.10 2.17
C GLY A 77 -16.48 -17.17 1.03
N PHE A 78 -15.80 -16.04 0.90
CA PHE A 78 -16.04 -15.07 -0.17
C PHE A 78 -15.06 -15.28 -1.32
N ASP A 79 -15.54 -15.10 -2.54
CA ASP A 79 -14.67 -15.13 -3.74
C ASP A 79 -13.86 -13.83 -3.88
N LEU A 80 -14.49 -12.70 -3.51
CA LEU A 80 -13.93 -11.37 -3.69
C LEU A 80 -14.33 -10.42 -2.55
N LEU A 81 -13.44 -9.51 -2.23
CA LEU A 81 -13.73 -8.34 -1.41
C LEU A 81 -13.63 -7.10 -2.29
N LEU A 82 -14.63 -6.23 -2.21
CA LEU A 82 -14.66 -4.96 -2.90
C LEU A 82 -14.53 -3.83 -1.88
N THR A 83 -13.59 -2.92 -2.13
CA THR A 83 -13.38 -1.70 -1.34
C THR A 83 -13.08 -0.51 -2.26
N PRO A 84 -13.13 0.73 -1.78
CA PRO A 84 -12.42 1.81 -2.46
C PRO A 84 -10.92 1.49 -2.50
N THR A 85 -10.21 1.98 -3.53
CA THR A 85 -8.74 1.89 -3.53
C THR A 85 -8.14 2.91 -2.56
N LEU A 86 -8.61 4.14 -2.59
CA LEU A 86 -8.23 5.24 -1.71
C LEU A 86 -9.46 5.75 -0.94
N ALA A 87 -9.22 6.36 0.21
CA ALA A 87 -10.29 6.92 1.05
C ALA A 87 -10.85 8.25 0.51
N ALA A 88 -10.12 8.90 -0.39
CA ALA A 88 -10.48 10.18 -1.01
C ALA A 88 -10.03 10.21 -2.47
N PRO A 89 -10.52 11.15 -3.29
CA PRO A 89 -9.93 11.46 -4.59
C PRO A 89 -8.44 11.81 -4.47
N PRO A 90 -7.67 11.71 -5.57
CA PRO A 90 -6.26 12.10 -5.55
C PRO A 90 -6.08 13.50 -4.97
N PRO A 91 -5.20 13.68 -3.98
CA PRO A 91 -4.94 14.98 -3.38
C PRO A 91 -4.17 15.89 -4.34
N GLU A 92 -4.15 17.19 -4.07
CA GLU A 92 -3.32 18.15 -4.81
C GLU A 92 -1.82 17.81 -4.66
N ILE A 93 -1.05 18.15 -5.69
CA ILE A 93 0.40 17.98 -5.69
C ILE A 93 0.99 18.78 -4.51
N GLY A 94 1.84 18.13 -3.73
CA GLY A 94 2.46 18.71 -2.53
C GLY A 94 1.74 18.35 -1.22
N HIS A 95 0.47 17.93 -1.23
CA HIS A 95 -0.27 17.61 0.00
C HIS A 95 0.36 16.49 0.84
N LEU A 96 1.02 15.52 0.19
CA LEU A 96 1.66 14.38 0.84
C LEU A 96 3.18 14.55 1.01
N VAL A 97 3.73 15.70 0.61
CA VAL A 97 5.15 15.97 0.74
C VAL A 97 5.48 16.25 2.20
N ALA A 98 6.40 15.45 2.76
CA ALA A 98 6.95 15.68 4.09
C ALA A 98 8.01 16.79 4.04
N THR A 99 8.01 17.65 5.05
CA THR A 99 9.15 18.52 5.35
C THR A 99 9.85 18.04 6.62
N ALA A 100 11.02 18.57 6.93
CA ALA A 100 11.74 18.21 8.15
C ALA A 100 10.94 18.53 9.43
N ASP A 101 10.04 19.53 9.35
CA ASP A 101 9.25 20.01 10.47
C ASP A 101 7.88 19.31 10.61
N ASP A 102 7.42 18.58 9.58
CA ASP A 102 6.09 17.96 9.54
C ASP A 102 6.05 16.51 9.02
N VAL A 103 7.13 15.75 9.24
CA VAL A 103 7.22 14.33 8.82
C VAL A 103 6.07 13.49 9.34
N ASP A 104 5.68 13.68 10.59
CA ASP A 104 4.59 12.93 11.22
C ASP A 104 3.24 13.27 10.58
N LEU A 105 2.98 14.54 10.28
CA LEU A 105 1.75 14.99 9.64
C LEU A 105 1.62 14.43 8.22
N ALA A 106 2.70 14.42 7.44
CA ALA A 106 2.70 13.80 6.11
C ALA A 106 2.40 12.30 6.19
N SER A 107 2.99 11.59 7.17
CA SER A 107 2.72 10.18 7.43
C SER A 107 1.26 9.90 7.80
N ILE A 108 0.65 10.77 8.60
CA ILE A 108 -0.78 10.70 8.96
C ILE A 108 -1.64 10.87 7.70
N ARG A 109 -1.38 11.90 6.88
CA ARG A 109 -2.12 12.15 5.62
C ARG A 109 -2.05 10.95 4.67
N VAL A 110 -0.88 10.33 4.54
CA VAL A 110 -0.72 9.10 3.75
C VAL A 110 -1.57 7.97 4.34
N ALA A 111 -1.51 7.74 5.66
CA ALA A 111 -2.27 6.67 6.32
C ALA A 111 -3.79 6.87 6.17
N GLU A 112 -4.27 8.10 6.23
CA GLU A 112 -5.69 8.45 6.01
C GLU A 112 -6.11 8.19 4.56
N LEU A 113 -5.21 8.36 3.59
CA LEU A 113 -5.52 8.16 2.17
C LEU A 113 -5.54 6.68 1.77
N ILE A 114 -4.72 5.82 2.38
CA ILE A 114 -4.51 4.42 1.98
C ILE A 114 -5.02 3.36 2.97
N PRO A 115 -6.14 3.54 3.69
CA PRO A 115 -6.57 2.59 4.73
C PRO A 115 -6.99 1.22 4.19
N PHE A 116 -7.29 1.13 2.88
CA PHE A 116 -7.83 -0.08 2.25
C PHE A 116 -6.76 -0.94 1.55
N THR A 117 -5.53 -0.48 1.39
CA THR A 117 -4.50 -1.18 0.59
C THR A 117 -3.40 -1.82 1.43
N ALA A 118 -2.97 -1.16 2.50
CA ALA A 118 -1.81 -1.58 3.30
C ALA A 118 -1.92 -2.99 3.88
N GLN A 119 -3.12 -3.43 4.25
CA GLN A 119 -3.37 -4.76 4.81
C GLN A 119 -3.04 -5.88 3.82
N PHE A 120 -3.31 -5.69 2.52
CA PHE A 120 -3.06 -6.72 1.51
C PHE A 120 -1.59 -6.78 1.12
N ASN A 121 -0.86 -5.66 1.22
CA ASN A 121 0.60 -5.65 1.14
C ASN A 121 1.25 -6.45 2.28
N ALA A 122 0.64 -6.41 3.48
CA ALA A 122 1.13 -7.16 4.63
C ALA A 122 0.79 -8.66 4.58
N THR A 123 -0.32 -9.04 3.98
CA THR A 123 -0.86 -10.42 4.02
C THR A 123 -0.71 -11.18 2.71
N GLY A 124 -0.35 -10.49 1.61
CA GLY A 124 -0.03 -11.10 0.33
C GLY A 124 -1.23 -11.55 -0.49
N GLN A 125 -2.45 -11.09 -0.21
CA GLN A 125 -3.58 -11.31 -1.10
C GLN A 125 -3.41 -10.53 -2.39
N PRO A 126 -3.77 -11.12 -3.56
CA PRO A 126 -3.81 -10.41 -4.81
C PRO A 126 -4.92 -9.34 -4.79
N ALA A 127 -4.59 -8.16 -5.27
CA ALA A 127 -5.52 -7.04 -5.36
C ALA A 127 -5.38 -6.31 -6.69
N MET A 128 -6.47 -5.76 -7.19
CA MET A 128 -6.55 -5.03 -8.46
C MET A 128 -7.39 -3.77 -8.26
N SER A 129 -6.96 -2.65 -8.82
CA SER A 129 -7.74 -1.42 -8.85
C SER A 129 -8.26 -1.16 -10.26
N LEU A 130 -9.56 -0.90 -10.39
CA LEU A 130 -10.24 -0.59 -11.64
C LEU A 130 -10.80 0.83 -11.60
N PRO A 131 -10.70 1.64 -12.68
CA PRO A 131 -11.16 3.02 -12.73
C PRO A 131 -12.66 3.10 -13.05
N LEU A 132 -13.51 2.60 -12.17
CA LEU A 132 -14.95 2.43 -12.44
C LEU A 132 -15.75 3.73 -12.32
N ALA A 133 -15.25 4.70 -11.56
CA ALA A 133 -15.93 5.97 -11.36
C ALA A 133 -15.01 7.16 -11.64
N THR A 134 -15.65 8.33 -11.73
CA THR A 134 -14.97 9.62 -11.93
C THR A 134 -15.54 10.61 -10.91
N SER A 135 -14.68 11.39 -10.27
CA SER A 135 -15.10 12.44 -9.34
C SER A 135 -15.84 13.57 -10.05
N SER A 136 -16.49 14.44 -9.31
CA SER A 136 -17.12 15.66 -9.85
C SER A 136 -16.13 16.62 -10.53
N THR A 137 -14.84 16.48 -10.23
CA THR A 137 -13.74 17.26 -10.83
C THR A 137 -13.07 16.56 -12.01
N GLY A 138 -13.57 15.39 -12.44
CA GLY A 138 -13.04 14.66 -13.59
C GLY A 138 -11.88 13.69 -13.26
N LEU A 139 -11.50 13.56 -11.99
CA LEU A 139 -10.43 12.64 -11.57
C LEU A 139 -10.93 11.21 -11.46
N PRO A 140 -10.14 10.19 -11.88
CA PRO A 140 -10.54 8.78 -11.76
C PRO A 140 -10.62 8.35 -10.30
N ILE A 141 -11.62 7.54 -9.97
CA ILE A 141 -11.81 6.89 -8.68
C ILE A 141 -11.60 5.40 -8.85
N GLY A 142 -10.62 4.85 -8.14
CA GLY A 142 -10.31 3.44 -8.14
C GLY A 142 -11.25 2.63 -7.25
N THR A 143 -11.75 1.53 -7.79
CA THR A 143 -12.43 0.47 -7.04
C THR A 143 -11.48 -0.71 -6.90
N GLN A 144 -11.17 -1.10 -5.67
CA GLN A 144 -10.28 -2.22 -5.39
C GLN A 144 -11.07 -3.52 -5.30
N LEU A 145 -10.58 -4.53 -6.00
CA LEU A 145 -11.00 -5.92 -5.89
C LEU A 145 -9.86 -6.72 -5.28
N VAL A 146 -10.15 -7.52 -4.27
CA VAL A 146 -9.18 -8.39 -3.60
C VAL A 146 -9.70 -9.81 -3.62
N ALA A 147 -8.83 -10.79 -3.84
CA ALA A 147 -9.15 -12.22 -3.81
C ALA A 147 -8.28 -12.97 -2.78
N GLY A 148 -8.62 -14.20 -2.50
CA GLY A 148 -7.78 -15.08 -1.69
C GLY A 148 -6.41 -15.32 -2.32
N CYS A 149 -5.42 -15.70 -1.53
CA CYS A 149 -4.06 -15.96 -2.03
C CYS A 149 -4.06 -16.97 -3.19
N GLY A 150 -3.35 -16.64 -4.28
CA GLY A 150 -3.26 -17.47 -5.48
C GLY A 150 -4.49 -17.43 -6.38
N ARG A 151 -5.43 -16.51 -6.15
CA ARG A 151 -6.67 -16.39 -6.91
C ARG A 151 -6.70 -15.18 -7.84
N GLU A 152 -5.58 -14.86 -8.45
CA GLU A 152 -5.47 -13.84 -9.50
C GLU A 152 -6.38 -14.14 -10.69
N ASP A 153 -6.66 -15.41 -10.96
CA ASP A 153 -7.58 -15.87 -12.00
C ASP A 153 -8.99 -15.27 -11.85
N VAL A 154 -9.48 -15.18 -10.60
CA VAL A 154 -10.80 -14.60 -10.31
C VAL A 154 -10.79 -13.10 -10.58
N LEU A 155 -9.73 -12.38 -10.18
CA LEU A 155 -9.59 -10.95 -10.41
C LEU A 155 -9.58 -10.63 -11.91
N PHE A 156 -8.75 -11.30 -12.70
CA PHE A 156 -8.67 -11.07 -14.15
C PHE A 156 -9.97 -11.42 -14.86
N ARG A 157 -10.63 -12.50 -14.47
CA ARG A 157 -11.92 -12.90 -15.05
C ARG A 157 -13.01 -11.86 -14.79
N LEU A 158 -13.10 -11.37 -13.55
CA LEU A 158 -14.08 -10.33 -13.20
C LEU A 158 -13.72 -8.99 -13.86
N ALA A 159 -12.44 -8.60 -13.87
CA ALA A 159 -11.98 -7.39 -14.51
C ALA A 159 -12.37 -7.36 -16.00
N GLY A 160 -12.14 -8.47 -16.73
CA GLY A 160 -12.55 -8.57 -18.13
C GLY A 160 -14.07 -8.45 -18.35
N GLN A 161 -14.89 -9.01 -17.45
CA GLN A 161 -16.35 -8.84 -17.51
C GLN A 161 -16.77 -7.38 -17.26
N ILE A 162 -16.16 -6.74 -16.26
CA ILE A 162 -16.45 -5.34 -15.92
C ILE A 162 -16.00 -4.42 -17.05
N GLU A 163 -14.82 -4.63 -17.64
CA GLU A 163 -14.30 -3.84 -18.74
C GLU A 163 -15.18 -3.95 -19.99
N ALA A 164 -15.72 -5.14 -20.26
CA ALA A 164 -16.68 -5.34 -21.36
C ALA A 164 -18.02 -4.62 -21.09
N ALA A 165 -18.50 -4.59 -19.85
CA ALA A 165 -19.76 -3.97 -19.47
C ALA A 165 -19.66 -2.44 -19.31
N ALA A 166 -18.53 -1.93 -18.85
CA ALA A 166 -18.27 -0.51 -18.57
C ALA A 166 -16.85 -0.11 -19.02
N PRO A 167 -16.57 -0.03 -20.32
CA PRO A 167 -15.25 0.20 -20.86
C PRO A 167 -14.69 1.56 -20.44
N TRP A 168 -13.41 1.59 -20.08
CA TRP A 168 -12.69 2.81 -19.66
C TRP A 168 -11.49 3.16 -20.55
N ALA A 169 -11.10 2.33 -21.51
CA ALA A 169 -9.94 2.54 -22.38
C ALA A 169 -9.98 3.86 -23.17
N GLN A 170 -11.17 4.41 -23.42
CA GLN A 170 -11.38 5.69 -24.11
C GLN A 170 -11.29 6.91 -23.17
N ARG A 171 -11.14 6.71 -21.87
CA ARG A 171 -11.00 7.80 -20.89
C ARG A 171 -9.54 8.24 -20.81
N VAL A 172 -9.13 9.07 -21.76
CA VAL A 172 -7.77 9.66 -21.78
C VAL A 172 -7.79 11.06 -21.17
N PRO A 173 -6.75 11.44 -20.39
CA PRO A 173 -6.65 12.80 -19.88
C PRO A 173 -6.39 13.79 -21.03
N THR A 174 -6.75 15.07 -20.83
CA THR A 174 -6.52 16.14 -21.81
C THR A 174 -5.03 16.37 -22.07
N VAL A 175 -4.18 16.06 -21.09
CA VAL A 175 -2.71 16.06 -21.23
C VAL A 175 -2.27 14.61 -21.18
N SER A 176 -1.86 14.06 -22.29
CA SER A 176 -1.33 12.70 -22.42
C SER A 176 -0.10 12.70 -23.31
N ALA A 177 0.82 11.77 -23.07
CA ALA A 177 1.86 11.48 -24.05
C ALA A 177 1.19 10.82 -25.27
N ALA A 178 1.38 11.39 -26.44
CA ALA A 178 0.92 10.85 -27.71
C ALA A 178 1.81 9.66 -28.11
#